data_477fa5f8656f1e8e83c93b1532126c71
#
_entry.id   477fa5f8656f1e8e83c93b1532126c71
#
_cell.length_a   1.000
_cell.length_b   1.000
_cell.length_c   1.000
_cell.angle_alpha   90.00
_cell.angle_beta   90.00
_cell.angle_gamma   90.00
#
_symmetry.space_group_name_H-M   'P 1'
#
loop_
_entity.id
_entity.type
_entity.pdbx_description
1 polymer ?
#
loop_
_entity_poly.entity_id
_entity_poly.type
_entity_poly.pdbx_seq_one_letter_code
_entity_poly.pdbx_strand_id
1 'polypeptide(L)'
;MDGGPPEPGWVRVADAVPSPGTIAESTIERNGRTDDLVVWVTVSGVPCVSEARCPHQWSHLAHEGAVDGEELVCLTHFWRFGVDGEGWKQNVNGRRDRKGDLEVLPCVEYDGGIWVHSTD
;
A
#
# COMPACT_ATOMS: atom_id res chain seq x y z
N MET A 1 -9.32 -23.01 -10.19
CA MET A 1 -9.25 -22.21 -9.18
C MET A 1 -8.33 -22.72 -8.17
N ASP A 2 -7.68 -21.94 -7.76
CA ASP A 2 -6.82 -22.26 -6.79
C ASP A 2 -7.51 -22.36 -5.54
N GLY A 3 -8.62 -22.19 -5.47
CA GLY A 3 -9.46 -22.36 -4.38
C GLY A 3 -9.01 -22.65 -3.01
N GLY A 4 -7.82 -22.93 -2.84
CA GLY A 4 -7.30 -23.19 -1.51
C GLY A 4 -6.86 -21.90 -0.83
N PRO A 5 -6.77 -21.88 0.51
CA PRO A 5 -6.21 -20.72 1.19
C PRO A 5 -4.77 -20.52 0.78
N PRO A 6 -4.24 -19.29 0.94
CA PRO A 6 -2.81 -19.06 0.74
C PRO A 6 -1.98 -20.00 1.60
N GLU A 7 -0.76 -20.25 1.16
CA GLU A 7 0.14 -21.13 1.90
C GLU A 7 0.41 -20.59 3.30
N PRO A 8 0.88 -21.43 4.21
CA PRO A 8 1.27 -20.94 5.54
C PRO A 8 2.23 -19.79 5.44
N GLY A 9 2.08 -18.81 6.31
CA GLY A 9 2.86 -17.59 6.27
C GLY A 9 2.09 -16.41 5.71
N TRP A 10 0.93 -16.66 5.11
CA TRP A 10 0.08 -15.57 4.63
C TRP A 10 -0.85 -15.11 5.73
N VAL A 11 -1.02 -13.81 5.85
CA VAL A 11 -1.82 -13.19 6.90
C VAL A 11 -2.86 -12.30 6.25
N ARG A 12 -4.10 -12.40 6.74
CA ARG A 12 -5.18 -11.54 6.25
C ARG A 12 -5.03 -10.16 6.86
N VAL A 13 -4.92 -9.14 6.01
CA VAL A 13 -4.76 -7.76 6.45
C VAL A 13 -5.97 -6.89 6.14
N ALA A 14 -6.92 -7.37 5.35
CA ALA A 14 -8.17 -6.67 5.13
C ALA A 14 -9.28 -7.69 4.93
N ASP A 15 -10.43 -7.43 5.57
CA ASP A 15 -11.58 -8.33 5.49
C ASP A 15 -12.33 -8.17 4.18
N ALA A 16 -12.11 -7.06 3.49
CA ALA A 16 -12.74 -6.80 2.20
C ALA A 16 -11.75 -6.03 1.35
N VAL A 17 -11.94 -6.10 0.03
CA VAL A 17 -11.13 -5.33 -0.90
C VAL A 17 -11.67 -3.91 -0.93
N PRO A 18 -10.85 -2.89 -0.62
CA PRO A 18 -11.33 -1.51 -0.69
C PRO A 18 -11.78 -1.15 -2.11
N SER A 19 -12.64 -0.17 -2.22
CA SER A 19 -13.10 0.29 -3.53
C SER A 19 -11.95 0.89 -4.33
N PRO A 20 -11.97 0.77 -5.67
CA PRO A 20 -10.93 1.42 -6.48
C PRO A 20 -10.78 2.89 -6.14
N GLY A 21 -9.55 3.35 -6.04
CA GLY A 21 -9.24 4.74 -5.73
C GLY A 21 -9.32 5.09 -4.26
N THR A 22 -9.37 4.10 -3.35
CA THR A 22 -9.46 4.36 -1.91
C THR A 22 -8.31 3.73 -1.15
N ILE A 23 -8.14 4.15 0.10
CA ILE A 23 -7.10 3.69 1.02
C ILE A 23 -7.76 3.27 2.32
N ALA A 24 -7.32 2.14 2.88
CA ALA A 24 -7.78 1.67 4.19
C ALA A 24 -6.59 1.44 5.10
N GLU A 25 -6.78 1.65 6.39
CA GLU A 25 -5.75 1.35 7.38
C GLU A 25 -5.72 -0.13 7.67
N SER A 26 -4.53 -0.64 8.00
CA SER A 26 -4.38 -2.01 8.47
C SER A 26 -3.14 -2.12 9.33
N THR A 27 -2.92 -3.30 9.88
CA THR A 27 -1.72 -3.60 10.66
C THR A 27 -1.32 -5.03 10.38
N ILE A 28 -0.06 -5.34 10.68
CA ILE A 28 0.43 -6.70 10.64
C ILE A 28 1.38 -6.92 11.81
N GLU A 29 1.36 -8.10 12.38
CA GLU A 29 2.31 -8.46 13.42
C GLU A 29 3.46 -9.23 12.81
N ARG A 30 4.68 -8.73 13.03
CA ARG A 30 5.90 -9.34 12.52
C ARG A 30 6.98 -9.22 13.58
N ASN A 31 7.71 -10.31 13.83
CA ASN A 31 8.83 -10.29 14.77
C ASN A 31 8.46 -9.73 16.13
N GLY A 32 7.25 -10.04 16.60
CA GLY A 32 6.82 -9.62 17.92
C GLY A 32 6.40 -8.16 18.02
N ARG A 33 6.24 -7.46 16.88
CA ARG A 33 5.79 -6.08 16.90
C ARG A 33 4.67 -5.89 15.89
N THR A 34 3.91 -4.82 16.07
CA THR A 34 2.82 -4.47 15.19
C THR A 34 3.26 -3.33 14.28
N ASP A 35 3.19 -3.56 12.97
CA ASP A 35 3.52 -2.53 11.98
C ASP A 35 2.25 -1.99 11.36
N ASP A 36 2.20 -0.68 11.14
CA ASP A 36 1.08 -0.04 10.46
C ASP A 36 1.20 -0.22 8.96
N LEU A 37 0.09 -0.55 8.33
CA LEU A 37 0.01 -0.74 6.88
C LEU A 37 -1.12 0.09 6.31
N VAL A 38 -1.06 0.33 5.00
CA VAL A 38 -2.22 0.78 4.24
C VAL A 38 -2.50 -0.25 3.14
N VAL A 39 -3.79 -0.48 2.91
CA VAL A 39 -4.27 -1.27 1.78
C VAL A 39 -4.94 -0.27 0.85
N TRP A 40 -4.42 -0.12 -0.35
CA TRP A 40 -4.99 0.84 -1.28
C TRP A 40 -5.21 0.16 -2.63
N VAL A 41 -6.17 0.69 -3.38
CA VAL A 41 -6.56 0.09 -4.65
C VAL A 41 -6.46 1.18 -5.69
N THR A 42 -5.74 0.89 -6.79
CA THR A 42 -5.61 1.84 -7.88
C THR A 42 -6.97 2.09 -8.51
N VAL A 43 -7.06 3.14 -9.31
CA VAL A 43 -8.31 3.44 -10.01
C VAL A 43 -8.69 2.30 -10.95
N SER A 44 -7.70 1.58 -11.49
CA SER A 44 -7.99 0.42 -12.36
C SER A 44 -8.32 -0.86 -11.58
N GLY A 45 -8.25 -0.83 -10.25
CA GLY A 45 -8.68 -1.96 -9.43
C GLY A 45 -7.58 -2.86 -8.94
N VAL A 46 -6.32 -2.44 -8.98
CA VAL A 46 -5.20 -3.26 -8.52
C VAL A 46 -5.00 -3.03 -7.02
N PRO A 47 -5.13 -4.08 -6.18
CA PRO A 47 -4.91 -3.92 -4.74
C PRO A 47 -3.41 -3.89 -4.43
N CYS A 48 -3.04 -3.06 -3.48
CA CYS A 48 -1.65 -2.88 -3.05
C CYS A 48 -1.62 -2.78 -1.54
N VAL A 49 -0.57 -3.33 -0.94
CA VAL A 49 -0.34 -3.20 0.50
C VAL A 49 1.06 -2.64 0.69
N SER A 50 1.17 -1.62 1.52
CA SER A 50 2.48 -1.03 1.78
C SER A 50 2.58 -0.59 3.24
N GLU A 51 3.80 -0.23 3.66
CA GLU A 51 3.95 0.45 4.93
C GLU A 51 3.12 1.71 4.94
N ALA A 52 2.69 2.13 6.13
CA ALA A 52 1.72 3.21 6.26
C ALA A 52 2.34 4.59 6.24
N ARG A 53 3.66 4.71 6.41
CA ARG A 53 4.29 5.99 6.63
C ARG A 53 5.10 6.44 5.43
N CYS A 54 4.85 7.69 5.01
CA CYS A 54 5.65 8.28 3.96
C CYS A 54 7.09 8.43 4.48
N PRO A 55 8.10 7.91 3.77
CA PRO A 55 9.48 7.96 4.25
C PRO A 55 10.02 9.38 4.37
N HIS A 56 9.40 10.35 3.69
CA HIS A 56 9.86 11.72 3.73
C HIS A 56 9.46 12.42 5.03
N GLN A 57 8.21 12.25 5.47
CA GLN A 57 7.70 13.00 6.61
C GLN A 57 7.06 12.15 7.67
N TRP A 58 7.07 10.85 7.51
CA TRP A 58 6.45 9.96 8.47
C TRP A 58 4.94 10.15 8.60
N SER A 59 4.33 10.79 7.62
CA SER A 59 2.87 10.99 7.59
C SER A 59 2.18 9.66 7.33
N HIS A 60 1.06 9.42 8.04
CA HIS A 60 0.30 8.19 7.85
C HIS A 60 -0.55 8.33 6.59
N LEU A 61 -0.31 7.46 5.62
CA LEU A 61 -0.89 7.60 4.28
C LEU A 61 -2.38 7.33 4.24
N ALA A 62 -2.95 6.64 5.24
CA ALA A 62 -4.39 6.49 5.29
C ALA A 62 -5.10 7.81 5.64
N HIS A 63 -4.42 8.70 6.33
CA HIS A 63 -5.00 9.97 6.76
C HIS A 63 -4.56 11.14 5.92
N GLU A 64 -3.34 11.07 5.38
CA GLU A 64 -2.75 12.19 4.67
C GLU A 64 -2.36 11.81 3.25
N GLY A 65 -2.94 10.76 2.72
CA GLY A 65 -2.70 10.31 1.37
C GLY A 65 -3.96 10.21 0.54
N ALA A 66 -3.79 10.00 -0.75
CA ALA A 66 -4.88 9.78 -1.68
C ALA A 66 -4.39 8.93 -2.83
N VAL A 67 -5.31 8.24 -3.49
CA VAL A 67 -4.98 7.49 -4.71
C VAL A 67 -5.25 8.40 -5.89
N ASP A 68 -4.28 8.53 -6.79
CA ASP A 68 -4.41 9.28 -8.02
C ASP A 68 -4.01 8.35 -9.17
N GLY A 69 -4.99 7.85 -9.90
CA GLY A 69 -4.75 6.88 -10.96
C GLY A 69 -4.16 5.60 -10.42
N GLU A 70 -2.94 5.31 -10.80
CA GLU A 70 -2.23 4.11 -10.37
C GLU A 70 -1.17 4.42 -9.32
N GLU A 71 -1.26 5.57 -8.67
CA GLU A 71 -0.27 5.99 -7.69
C GLU A 71 -0.91 6.38 -6.37
N LEU A 72 -0.17 6.16 -5.30
CA LEU A 72 -0.51 6.64 -3.96
C LEU A 72 0.23 7.94 -3.74
N VAL A 73 -0.47 8.98 -3.32
CA VAL A 73 0.11 10.32 -3.17
C VAL A 73 0.07 10.72 -1.71
N CYS A 74 1.21 11.18 -1.19
CA CYS A 74 1.26 11.82 0.11
C CYS A 74 0.89 13.28 -0.08
N LEU A 75 -0.21 13.73 0.54
CA LEU A 75 -0.74 15.07 0.30
C LEU A 75 0.04 16.17 1.01
N THR A 76 0.98 15.80 1.89
CA THR A 76 1.75 16.79 2.62
C THR A 76 2.78 17.48 1.74
N HIS A 77 3.55 16.70 0.95
CA HIS A 77 4.54 17.27 0.04
C HIS A 77 4.45 16.66 -1.36
N PHE A 78 3.38 15.93 -1.63
CA PHE A 78 3.07 15.42 -2.98
C PHE A 78 4.11 14.45 -3.52
N TRP A 79 4.70 13.64 -2.63
CA TRP A 79 5.45 12.48 -3.09
C TRP A 79 4.46 11.45 -3.60
N ARG A 80 4.81 10.78 -4.68
CA ARG A 80 3.95 9.82 -5.36
C ARG A 80 4.65 8.45 -5.36
N PHE A 81 3.88 7.40 -5.12
CA PHE A 81 4.41 6.04 -5.04
C PHE A 81 3.64 5.16 -5.99
N GLY A 82 4.37 4.41 -6.84
CA GLY A 82 3.75 3.44 -7.73
C GLY A 82 3.35 2.18 -6.99
N VAL A 83 2.77 1.23 -7.72
CA VAL A 83 2.36 -0.06 -7.14
C VAL A 83 3.55 -0.86 -6.65
N ASP A 84 4.75 -0.57 -7.15
CA ASP A 84 5.99 -1.21 -6.73
C ASP A 84 6.67 -0.45 -5.59
N GLY A 85 6.08 0.64 -5.11
CA GLY A 85 6.65 1.43 -4.02
C GLY A 85 7.66 2.47 -4.46
N GLU A 86 7.98 2.57 -5.75
CA GLU A 86 8.94 3.58 -6.19
C GLU A 86 8.41 4.98 -5.92
N GLY A 87 9.24 5.80 -5.26
CA GLY A 87 8.84 7.14 -4.87
C GLY A 87 9.34 8.21 -5.84
N TRP A 88 8.49 9.17 -6.12
CA TRP A 88 8.74 10.27 -7.04
C TRP A 88 8.14 11.54 -6.49
N LYS A 89 8.72 12.68 -6.83
CA LYS A 89 8.08 13.98 -6.63
C LYS A 89 7.94 14.66 -7.97
N GLN A 90 6.71 15.08 -8.29
CA GLN A 90 6.43 15.77 -9.54
C GLN A 90 6.39 17.27 -9.31
N ASN A 91 7.16 18.01 -10.11
CA ASN A 91 7.23 19.45 -10.01
C ASN A 91 6.08 20.11 -10.78
N VAL A 92 5.93 21.41 -10.58
CA VAL A 92 4.86 22.16 -11.25
C VAL A 92 4.99 22.12 -12.76
N ASN A 93 6.20 21.92 -13.30
CA ASN A 93 6.42 21.83 -14.74
C ASN A 93 6.35 20.39 -15.25
N GLY A 94 5.89 19.45 -14.43
CA GLY A 94 5.73 18.06 -14.84
C GLY A 94 6.96 17.18 -14.68
N ARG A 95 8.11 17.76 -14.31
CA ARG A 95 9.31 16.98 -14.12
C ARG A 95 9.18 16.13 -12.87
N ARG A 96 9.69 14.88 -12.93
CA ARG A 96 9.67 13.96 -11.80
C ARG A 96 11.08 13.71 -11.32
N ASP A 97 11.28 13.81 -10.00
CA ASP A 97 12.53 13.48 -9.36
C ASP A 97 12.35 12.23 -8.53
N ARG A 98 13.35 11.34 -8.58
CA ARG A 98 13.31 10.09 -7.81
C ARG A 98 13.50 10.39 -6.33
N LYS A 99 12.70 9.73 -5.49
CA LYS A 99 12.73 9.92 -4.04
C LYS A 99 12.83 8.55 -3.37
N GLY A 100 12.73 8.52 -2.04
CA GLY A 100 12.77 7.28 -1.28
C GLY A 100 11.58 6.38 -1.58
N ASP A 101 11.80 5.08 -1.52
CA ASP A 101 10.76 4.11 -1.84
C ASP A 101 9.93 3.78 -0.61
N LEU A 102 8.71 3.37 -0.86
CA LEU A 102 7.80 2.85 0.14
C LEU A 102 7.93 1.33 0.14
N GLU A 103 8.00 0.72 1.32
CA GLU A 103 8.03 -0.74 1.38
C GLU A 103 6.68 -1.30 0.97
N VAL A 104 6.67 -2.20 -0.01
CA VAL A 104 5.47 -2.84 -0.52
C VAL A 104 5.49 -4.30 -0.11
N LEU A 105 4.35 -4.80 0.37
CA LEU A 105 4.21 -6.20 0.72
C LEU A 105 3.43 -6.87 -0.41
N PRO A 106 3.97 -7.93 -1.01
CA PRO A 106 3.21 -8.67 -2.02
C PRO A 106 1.89 -9.16 -1.42
N CYS A 107 0.82 -8.98 -2.14
CA CYS A 107 -0.49 -9.33 -1.64
C CYS A 107 -1.27 -10.14 -2.65
N VAL A 108 -2.26 -10.89 -2.15
CA VAL A 108 -3.21 -11.60 -2.98
C VAL A 108 -4.61 -11.34 -2.44
N GLU A 109 -5.57 -11.40 -3.35
CA GLU A 109 -6.97 -11.34 -2.98
C GLU A 109 -7.49 -12.76 -2.87
N TYR A 110 -8.04 -13.10 -1.70
CA TYR A 110 -8.55 -14.44 -1.47
C TYR A 110 -9.70 -14.37 -0.48
N ASP A 111 -10.76 -15.12 -0.75
CA ASP A 111 -11.90 -15.23 0.15
C ASP A 111 -12.47 -13.86 0.54
N GLY A 112 -12.52 -12.95 -0.44
CA GLY A 112 -13.08 -11.61 -0.26
C GLY A 112 -12.20 -10.64 0.48
N GLY A 113 -11.01 -11.05 0.89
CA GLY A 113 -10.09 -10.18 1.64
C GLY A 113 -8.75 -10.05 0.96
N ILE A 114 -7.87 -9.28 1.58
CA ILE A 114 -6.50 -9.08 1.11
C ILE A 114 -5.55 -9.76 2.08
N TRP A 115 -4.62 -10.54 1.56
CA TRP A 115 -3.64 -11.30 2.33
C TRP A 115 -2.24 -10.92 1.89
N VAL A 116 -1.31 -10.89 2.83
CA VAL A 116 0.10 -10.65 2.54
C VAL A 116 0.94 -11.77 3.12
N HIS A 117 2.12 -11.99 2.54
CA HIS A 117 3.05 -12.98 3.06
C HIS A 117 3.88 -12.31 4.16
N SER A 118 3.83 -12.89 5.34
CA SER A 118 4.61 -12.39 6.47
C SER A 118 6.00 -13.01 6.39
N THR A 119 6.92 -12.29 5.76
CA THR A 119 8.30 -12.74 5.70
C THR A 119 9.08 -11.97 6.73
N ASP A 120 9.81 -12.67 7.52
CA ASP A 120 10.62 -12.04 8.56
C ASP A 120 12.08 -12.15 8.25
#